data_b4324578c0a1c8105528eb1dbd8b5fb4
#
_entry.id   b4324578c0a1c8105528eb1dbd8b5fb4
#
_cell.length_a   1.000
_cell.length_b   1.000
_cell.length_c   1.000
_cell.angle_alpha   90.00
_cell.angle_beta   90.00
_cell.angle_gamma   90.00
#
_symmetry.space_group_name_H-M   'P 1'
#
loop_
_entity.id
_entity.type
_entity.pdbx_description
1 polymer ?
#
loop_
_entity_poly.entity_id
_entity_poly.type
_entity_poly.pdbx_seq_one_letter_code
_entity_poly.pdbx_strand_id
1 'polypeptide(L)'
;MIKESELVLAGDGSLYHIHLKGEQIADNVVLVGDPQRVNMFKPLFDSLELEVENREIHAITGTYNKKRITVLSTGMGTDNIDIIVNEIDAAVNMDLETRTPKSGHRSLNLIRIGTSGALHAHTPVGSIVASEYAIGLDGLLNFYKHTPDMFEEDMTTAFCNHAKFDSCFARPYIAKGDKNLINKIAFDCHKGITATAPGFYAPQGREVRLETAINDINGILKTFDFGGNKVLNFEMETSAIYGLSKLLGHNALTVCLIIANRESGTFLNNYKPNMQQLIEQTLYRISCL
;
A
#
# COMPACT_ATOMS: atom_id res chain seq x y z
N MET A 1 -2.02 21.89 20.35
CA MET A 1 -1.66 22.50 19.04
C MET A 1 -0.34 21.88 18.60
N ILE A 2 -0.31 21.26 17.42
CA ILE A 2 0.92 20.71 16.82
C ILE A 2 1.77 21.85 16.28
N LYS A 3 3.11 21.77 16.44
CA LYS A 3 4.03 22.82 15.99
C LYS A 3 4.13 22.84 14.46
N GLU A 4 4.51 24.00 13.91
CA GLU A 4 4.69 24.16 12.45
C GLU A 4 5.74 23.22 11.85
N SER A 5 6.77 22.89 12.61
CA SER A 5 7.81 21.94 12.21
C SER A 5 7.37 20.47 12.22
N GLU A 6 6.23 20.16 12.83
CA GLU A 6 5.69 18.79 12.96
C GLU A 6 4.53 18.53 12.00
N LEU A 7 3.69 19.53 11.73
CA LEU A 7 2.68 19.51 10.68
C LEU A 7 2.95 20.66 9.72
N VAL A 8 3.69 20.36 8.67
CA VAL A 8 4.12 21.37 7.70
C VAL A 8 3.02 21.60 6.67
N LEU A 9 2.70 22.87 6.41
CA LEU A 9 1.73 23.29 5.41
C LEU A 9 2.43 24.07 4.30
N ALA A 10 1.90 23.98 3.09
CA ALA A 10 2.26 24.81 1.96
C ALA A 10 1.68 26.23 2.12
N GLY A 11 2.13 27.19 1.31
CA GLY A 11 1.72 28.58 1.41
C GLY A 11 0.22 28.84 1.18
N ASP A 12 -0.48 27.91 0.55
CA ASP A 12 -1.94 27.92 0.33
C ASP A 12 -2.74 27.24 1.46
N GLY A 13 -2.03 26.73 2.50
CA GLY A 13 -2.60 26.02 3.63
C GLY A 13 -2.92 24.54 3.38
N SER A 14 -2.51 23.97 2.26
CA SER A 14 -2.56 22.53 1.99
C SER A 14 -1.41 21.80 2.67
N LEU A 15 -1.47 20.45 2.75
CA LEU A 15 -0.37 19.61 3.26
C LEU A 15 0.84 19.74 2.35
N TYR A 16 2.03 19.74 2.95
CA TYR A 16 3.27 20.12 2.27
C TYR A 16 3.68 19.18 1.13
N HIS A 17 3.51 17.86 1.29
CA HIS A 17 3.90 16.91 0.26
C HIS A 17 2.77 16.61 -0.72
N ILE A 18 1.56 16.30 -0.23
CA ILE A 18 0.44 15.92 -1.10
C ILE A 18 -0.26 17.10 -1.75
N HIS A 19 -0.05 18.34 -1.26
CA HIS A 19 -0.70 19.58 -1.74
C HIS A 19 -2.23 19.48 -1.82
N LEU A 20 -2.85 18.75 -0.88
CA LEU A 20 -4.29 18.59 -0.78
C LEU A 20 -4.81 19.09 0.57
N LYS A 21 -6.09 19.51 0.57
CA LYS A 21 -6.91 19.82 1.74
C LYS A 21 -7.99 18.75 1.90
N GLY A 22 -8.57 18.65 3.09
CA GLY A 22 -9.50 17.57 3.42
C GLY A 22 -10.77 17.49 2.55
N GLU A 23 -11.30 18.63 2.12
CA GLU A 23 -12.45 18.70 1.21
C GLU A 23 -12.13 18.23 -0.22
N GLN A 24 -10.87 18.25 -0.60
CA GLN A 24 -10.39 17.81 -1.90
C GLN A 24 -10.21 16.30 -1.99
N ILE A 25 -10.18 15.59 -0.85
CA ILE A 25 -9.99 14.14 -0.76
C ILE A 25 -11.36 13.45 -0.67
N ALA A 26 -11.58 12.42 -1.49
CA ALA A 26 -12.76 11.58 -1.43
C ALA A 26 -12.64 10.52 -0.31
N ASP A 27 -13.77 9.88 0.09
CA ASP A 27 -13.74 8.79 1.07
C ASP A 27 -13.07 7.51 0.53
N ASN A 28 -13.07 7.33 -0.79
CA ASN A 28 -12.34 6.26 -1.47
C ASN A 28 -11.10 6.85 -2.14
N VAL A 29 -9.93 6.43 -1.67
CA VAL A 29 -8.63 6.88 -2.18
C VAL A 29 -7.90 5.71 -2.82
N VAL A 30 -7.60 5.82 -4.10
CA VAL A 30 -6.77 4.85 -4.81
C VAL A 30 -5.32 5.30 -4.77
N LEU A 31 -4.45 4.43 -4.27
CA LEU A 31 -3.01 4.66 -4.16
C LEU A 31 -2.27 3.89 -5.26
N VAL A 32 -1.37 4.55 -5.97
CA VAL A 32 -0.51 3.95 -7.00
C VAL A 32 0.94 4.37 -6.79
N GLY A 33 1.92 3.51 -7.09
CA GLY A 33 3.33 3.84 -6.89
C GLY A 33 3.86 4.86 -7.90
N ASP A 34 3.41 4.76 -9.16
CA ASP A 34 3.92 5.54 -10.29
C ASP A 34 3.00 6.74 -10.59
N PRO A 35 3.52 7.99 -10.58
CA PRO A 35 2.74 9.18 -10.97
C PRO A 35 2.11 9.07 -12.36
N GLN A 36 2.77 8.40 -13.31
CA GLN A 36 2.23 8.22 -14.66
C GLN A 36 1.00 7.29 -14.67
N ARG A 37 0.86 6.41 -13.68
CA ARG A 37 -0.32 5.53 -13.56
C ARG A 37 -1.58 6.32 -13.22
N VAL A 38 -1.48 7.47 -12.55
CA VAL A 38 -2.62 8.37 -12.31
C VAL A 38 -3.26 8.80 -13.63
N ASN A 39 -2.47 9.01 -14.68
CA ASN A 39 -2.98 9.38 -16.00
C ASN A 39 -3.86 8.28 -16.66
N MET A 40 -3.70 7.01 -16.25
CA MET A 40 -4.55 5.92 -16.75
C MET A 40 -5.99 5.99 -16.23
N PHE A 41 -6.22 6.71 -15.13
CA PHE A 41 -7.54 6.90 -14.54
C PHE A 41 -8.32 8.07 -15.17
N LYS A 42 -7.64 9.12 -15.63
CA LYS A 42 -8.28 10.34 -16.17
C LYS A 42 -9.34 10.06 -17.22
N PRO A 43 -9.07 9.24 -18.26
CA PRO A 43 -10.07 8.99 -19.32
C PRO A 43 -11.27 8.16 -18.87
N LEU A 44 -11.21 7.57 -17.67
CA LEU A 44 -12.26 6.73 -17.09
C LEU A 44 -13.26 7.54 -16.25
N PHE A 45 -12.85 8.72 -15.76
CA PHE A 45 -13.70 9.55 -14.90
C PHE A 45 -14.78 10.28 -15.71
N ASP A 46 -15.99 10.34 -15.14
CA ASP A 46 -17.12 11.11 -15.69
C ASP A 46 -16.80 12.62 -15.68
N SER A 47 -16.13 13.06 -14.62
CA SER A 47 -15.67 14.45 -14.45
C SER A 47 -14.46 14.51 -13.53
N LEU A 48 -13.54 15.44 -13.79
CA LEU A 48 -12.43 15.78 -12.90
C LEU A 48 -12.76 17.08 -12.16
N GLU A 49 -12.56 17.06 -10.84
CA GLU A 49 -12.75 18.20 -9.95
C GLU A 49 -11.42 18.93 -9.69
N LEU A 50 -10.34 18.13 -9.57
CA LEU A 50 -9.02 18.61 -9.17
C LEU A 50 -7.93 17.76 -9.80
N GLU A 51 -6.82 18.40 -10.13
CA GLU A 51 -5.54 17.78 -10.45
C GLU A 51 -4.42 18.58 -9.79
N VAL A 52 -3.51 17.87 -9.11
CA VAL A 52 -2.35 18.46 -8.41
C VAL A 52 -1.12 17.63 -8.71
N GLU A 53 -0.01 18.31 -8.96
CA GLU A 53 1.31 17.70 -9.10
C GLU A 53 2.31 18.39 -8.16
N ASN A 54 3.02 17.64 -7.36
CA ASN A 54 4.10 18.12 -6.50
C ASN A 54 5.12 17.00 -6.27
N ARG A 55 6.35 17.20 -6.70
CA ARG A 55 7.44 16.20 -6.64
C ARG A 55 7.00 14.89 -7.33
N GLU A 56 7.09 13.75 -6.63
CA GLU A 56 6.61 12.43 -7.07
C GLU A 56 5.10 12.21 -6.87
N ILE A 57 4.42 13.20 -6.30
CA ILE A 57 2.99 13.14 -6.04
C ILE A 57 2.22 13.73 -7.23
N HIS A 58 1.34 12.91 -7.76
CA HIS A 58 0.33 13.31 -8.73
C HIS A 58 -1.02 12.84 -8.19
N ALA A 59 -1.95 13.75 -8.01
CA ALA A 59 -3.26 13.49 -7.46
C ALA A 59 -4.36 14.03 -8.38
N ILE A 60 -5.41 13.25 -8.55
CA ILE A 60 -6.67 13.68 -9.16
C ILE A 60 -7.82 13.32 -8.26
N THR A 61 -8.83 14.18 -8.20
CA THR A 61 -10.13 13.88 -7.59
C THR A 61 -11.20 14.13 -8.63
N GLY A 62 -12.18 13.24 -8.69
CA GLY A 62 -13.27 13.33 -9.65
C GLY A 62 -14.36 12.30 -9.37
N THR A 63 -15.26 12.13 -10.33
CA THR A 63 -16.41 11.24 -10.23
C THR A 63 -16.31 10.12 -11.26
N TYR A 64 -16.55 8.89 -10.82
CA TYR A 64 -16.71 7.70 -11.65
C TYR A 64 -18.00 6.97 -11.25
N ASN A 65 -18.92 6.73 -12.19
CA ASN A 65 -20.25 6.15 -11.91
C ASN A 65 -20.93 6.81 -10.69
N LYS A 66 -20.94 8.13 -10.64
CA LYS A 66 -21.51 8.96 -9.55
C LYS A 66 -20.80 8.81 -8.18
N LYS A 67 -19.74 8.03 -8.09
CA LYS A 67 -18.92 7.89 -6.88
C LYS A 67 -17.72 8.83 -6.96
N ARG A 68 -17.54 9.67 -5.96
CA ARG A 68 -16.34 10.53 -5.84
C ARG A 68 -15.16 9.68 -5.41
N ILE A 69 -14.05 9.80 -6.13
CA ILE A 69 -12.82 9.03 -5.92
C ILE A 69 -11.61 9.96 -6.05
N THR A 70 -10.65 9.82 -5.16
CA THR A 70 -9.31 10.42 -5.29
C THR A 70 -8.33 9.34 -5.74
N VAL A 71 -7.49 9.64 -6.71
CA VAL A 71 -6.33 8.80 -7.10
C VAL A 71 -5.07 9.58 -6.81
N LEU A 72 -4.12 8.97 -6.13
CA LEU A 72 -2.90 9.62 -5.67
C LEU A 72 -1.69 8.70 -5.89
N SER A 73 -0.60 9.23 -6.46
CA SER A 73 0.67 8.51 -6.49
C SER A 73 1.40 8.63 -5.16
N THR A 74 2.11 7.58 -4.79
CA THR A 74 2.84 7.51 -3.52
C THR A 74 4.35 7.53 -3.68
N GLY A 75 4.88 7.35 -4.89
CA GLY A 75 6.26 6.94 -5.05
C GLY A 75 6.48 5.49 -4.60
N MET A 76 7.71 5.11 -4.28
CA MET A 76 8.12 3.76 -3.91
C MET A 76 8.61 3.72 -2.46
N GLY A 77 8.24 2.63 -1.75
CA GLY A 77 8.77 2.31 -0.43
C GLY A 77 7.91 2.80 0.73
N THR A 78 8.15 2.20 1.89
CA THR A 78 7.36 2.44 3.11
C THR A 78 7.61 3.82 3.72
N ASP A 79 8.76 4.42 3.50
CA ASP A 79 9.11 5.78 3.88
C ASP A 79 8.23 6.82 3.18
N ASN A 80 7.96 6.64 1.88
CA ASN A 80 6.98 7.46 1.15
C ASN A 80 5.55 7.24 1.68
N ILE A 81 5.19 6.00 1.98
CA ILE A 81 3.87 5.67 2.54
C ILE A 81 3.66 6.33 3.90
N ASP A 82 4.71 6.42 4.71
CA ASP A 82 4.66 7.14 5.99
C ASP A 82 4.20 8.59 5.80
N ILE A 83 4.80 9.31 4.86
CA ILE A 83 4.42 10.69 4.52
C ILE A 83 2.97 10.75 4.02
N ILE A 84 2.66 9.93 3.03
CA ILE A 84 1.39 10.00 2.30
C ILE A 84 0.20 9.67 3.20
N VAL A 85 0.27 8.60 3.98
CA VAL A 85 -0.87 8.17 4.81
C VAL A 85 -1.08 9.12 5.98
N ASN A 86 0.00 9.61 6.61
CA ASN A 86 -0.12 10.62 7.67
C ASN A 86 -0.66 11.95 7.14
N GLU A 87 -0.24 12.41 5.96
CA GLU A 87 -0.75 13.66 5.39
C GLU A 87 -2.20 13.52 4.89
N ILE A 88 -2.59 12.37 4.32
CA ILE A 88 -4.00 12.11 3.98
C ILE A 88 -4.87 12.16 5.24
N ASP A 89 -4.46 11.48 6.32
CA ASP A 89 -5.19 11.53 7.59
C ASP A 89 -5.25 12.95 8.15
N ALA A 90 -4.12 13.65 8.20
CA ALA A 90 -4.06 15.02 8.68
C ALA A 90 -4.97 15.96 7.87
N ALA A 91 -5.03 15.81 6.55
CA ALA A 91 -5.93 16.62 5.71
C ALA A 91 -7.39 16.44 6.11
N VAL A 92 -7.84 15.21 6.37
CA VAL A 92 -9.25 14.94 6.62
C VAL A 92 -9.64 15.02 8.10
N ASN A 93 -8.72 14.76 9.04
CA ASN A 93 -9.00 14.63 10.47
C ASN A 93 -8.40 15.74 11.34
N MET A 94 -7.56 16.63 10.78
CA MET A 94 -7.04 17.81 11.47
C MET A 94 -7.67 19.08 10.94
N ASP A 95 -7.92 20.03 11.83
CA ASP A 95 -8.09 21.43 11.48
C ASP A 95 -6.70 22.00 11.18
N LEU A 96 -6.44 22.31 9.92
CA LEU A 96 -5.12 22.73 9.46
C LEU A 96 -4.75 24.15 9.90
N GLU A 97 -5.72 25.03 10.16
CA GLU A 97 -5.47 26.40 10.64
C GLU A 97 -5.04 26.37 12.10
N THR A 98 -5.80 25.64 12.93
CA THR A 98 -5.51 25.54 14.38
C THR A 98 -4.51 24.43 14.72
N ARG A 99 -4.19 23.56 13.79
CA ARG A 99 -3.36 22.35 13.98
C ARG A 99 -3.81 21.49 15.16
N THR A 100 -5.12 21.25 15.23
CA THR A 100 -5.75 20.42 16.26
C THR A 100 -6.62 19.33 15.63
N PRO A 101 -6.80 18.18 16.29
CA PRO A 101 -7.72 17.15 15.78
C PRO A 101 -9.15 17.72 15.68
N LYS A 102 -9.86 17.35 14.61
CA LYS A 102 -11.30 17.63 14.47
C LYS A 102 -12.10 16.81 15.50
N SER A 103 -13.27 17.29 15.86
CA SER A 103 -14.17 16.60 16.83
C SER A 103 -14.73 15.28 16.30
N GLY A 104 -14.81 15.10 14.97
CA GLY A 104 -15.28 13.89 14.31
C GLY A 104 -14.15 13.24 13.51
N HIS A 105 -14.08 11.91 13.56
CA HIS A 105 -13.13 11.14 12.74
C HIS A 105 -13.78 10.76 11.40
N ARG A 106 -13.10 11.05 10.29
CA ARG A 106 -13.44 10.63 8.94
C ARG A 106 -12.59 9.44 8.54
N SER A 107 -13.18 8.24 8.51
CA SER A 107 -12.52 7.02 8.04
C SER A 107 -12.53 6.97 6.52
N LEU A 108 -11.39 6.65 5.93
CA LEU A 108 -11.20 6.50 4.49
C LEU A 108 -11.01 5.04 4.10
N ASN A 109 -11.31 4.74 2.84
CA ASN A 109 -10.93 3.48 2.20
C ASN A 109 -9.68 3.74 1.34
N LEU A 110 -8.52 3.22 1.76
CA LEU A 110 -7.26 3.33 1.04
C LEU A 110 -7.04 2.06 0.20
N ILE A 111 -7.20 2.15 -1.12
CA ILE A 111 -7.12 1.02 -2.03
C ILE A 111 -5.86 1.16 -2.89
N ARG A 112 -4.85 0.33 -2.64
CA ARG A 112 -3.62 0.33 -3.44
C ARG A 112 -3.78 -0.59 -4.66
N ILE A 113 -3.44 -0.05 -5.85
CA ILE A 113 -3.27 -0.81 -7.09
C ILE A 113 -1.78 -0.80 -7.44
N GLY A 114 -1.13 -1.95 -7.25
CA GLY A 114 0.32 -2.08 -7.39
C GLY A 114 0.77 -3.14 -8.40
N THR A 115 2.09 -3.30 -8.47
CA THR A 115 2.76 -4.41 -9.17
C THR A 115 3.62 -5.17 -8.18
N SER A 116 3.82 -6.46 -8.38
CA SER A 116 4.64 -7.28 -7.50
C SER A 116 5.27 -8.48 -8.20
N GLY A 117 6.18 -9.16 -7.50
CA GLY A 117 6.78 -10.41 -7.93
C GLY A 117 6.21 -11.60 -7.18
N ALA A 118 5.72 -12.62 -7.89
CA ALA A 118 5.24 -13.86 -7.29
C ALA A 118 6.39 -14.76 -6.82
N LEU A 119 6.13 -15.51 -5.75
CA LEU A 119 7.06 -16.48 -5.15
C LEU A 119 6.76 -17.95 -5.54
N HIS A 120 5.58 -18.23 -6.09
CA HIS A 120 5.13 -19.57 -6.43
C HIS A 120 4.79 -19.69 -7.92
N ALA A 121 5.17 -20.82 -8.57
CA ALA A 121 4.89 -21.06 -9.98
C ALA A 121 3.38 -21.04 -10.30
N HIS A 122 2.53 -21.45 -9.37
CA HIS A 122 1.08 -21.44 -9.53
C HIS A 122 0.43 -20.06 -9.47
N THR A 123 1.23 -19.01 -9.30
CA THR A 123 0.80 -17.59 -9.40
C THR A 123 1.53 -16.96 -10.58
N PRO A 124 1.14 -17.24 -11.82
CA PRO A 124 1.87 -16.79 -13.01
C PRO A 124 1.81 -15.27 -13.18
N VAL A 125 2.68 -14.74 -14.05
CA VAL A 125 2.61 -13.33 -14.47
C VAL A 125 1.25 -13.03 -15.11
N GLY A 126 0.71 -11.85 -14.86
CA GLY A 126 -0.65 -11.47 -15.25
C GLY A 126 -1.72 -11.79 -14.20
N SER A 127 -1.43 -12.63 -13.20
CA SER A 127 -2.35 -12.87 -12.08
C SER A 127 -2.50 -11.63 -11.21
N ILE A 128 -3.64 -11.54 -10.51
CA ILE A 128 -3.91 -10.49 -9.52
C ILE A 128 -3.91 -11.13 -8.14
N VAL A 129 -3.11 -10.56 -7.23
CA VAL A 129 -3.04 -10.96 -5.82
C VAL A 129 -3.61 -9.86 -4.95
N ALA A 130 -4.57 -10.22 -4.10
CA ALA A 130 -5.06 -9.39 -3.01
C ALA A 130 -4.36 -9.78 -1.71
N SER A 131 -3.81 -8.82 -1.01
CA SER A 131 -3.10 -9.03 0.25
C SER A 131 -4.11 -9.16 1.38
N GLU A 132 -4.29 -10.36 1.95
CA GLU A 132 -5.05 -10.52 3.20
C GLU A 132 -4.23 -10.06 4.39
N TYR A 133 -2.93 -10.33 4.35
CA TYR A 133 -1.95 -9.91 5.33
C TYR A 133 -0.73 -9.34 4.63
N ALA A 134 0.01 -8.48 5.32
CA ALA A 134 1.28 -7.95 4.85
C ALA A 134 2.35 -8.11 5.93
N ILE A 135 3.47 -8.75 5.58
CA ILE A 135 4.66 -8.84 6.42
C ILE A 135 5.54 -7.64 6.12
N GLY A 136 5.76 -6.76 7.10
CA GLY A 136 6.71 -5.66 7.00
C GLY A 136 8.11 -6.12 7.41
N LEU A 137 9.03 -6.09 6.44
CA LEU A 137 10.46 -6.30 6.66
C LEU A 137 11.20 -4.95 6.81
N ASP A 138 10.47 -3.86 6.67
CA ASP A 138 10.96 -2.49 6.65
C ASP A 138 11.21 -1.89 8.03
N GLY A 139 10.49 -2.36 9.04
CA GLY A 139 10.61 -1.90 10.42
C GLY A 139 9.93 -0.55 10.72
N LEU A 140 9.23 0.07 9.75
CA LEU A 140 8.61 1.40 9.93
C LEU A 140 7.69 1.45 11.15
N LEU A 141 6.82 0.45 11.31
CA LEU A 141 5.82 0.46 12.38
C LEU A 141 6.41 0.28 13.78
N ASN A 142 7.69 -0.12 13.90
CA ASN A 142 8.40 -0.16 15.19
C ASN A 142 8.65 1.25 15.77
N PHE A 143 8.52 2.32 14.96
CA PHE A 143 8.61 3.71 15.41
C PHE A 143 7.30 4.26 15.96
N TYR A 144 6.17 3.57 15.75
CA TYR A 144 4.86 3.99 16.21
C TYR A 144 4.42 3.24 17.48
N LYS A 145 3.80 3.95 18.43
CA LYS A 145 3.16 3.29 19.58
C LYS A 145 1.92 2.54 19.13
N HIS A 146 1.80 1.31 19.50
CA HIS A 146 0.66 0.46 19.22
C HIS A 146 0.41 -0.52 20.38
N THR A 147 -0.80 -1.04 20.46
CA THR A 147 -1.15 -2.15 21.37
C THR A 147 -0.99 -3.49 20.65
N PRO A 148 -0.76 -4.61 21.36
CA PRO A 148 -0.55 -5.92 20.73
C PRO A 148 -1.68 -6.38 19.79
N ASP A 149 -2.91 -5.94 20.03
CA ASP A 149 -4.10 -6.26 19.23
C ASP A 149 -4.18 -5.48 17.90
N MET A 150 -3.31 -4.50 17.69
CA MET A 150 -3.26 -3.73 16.44
C MET A 150 -2.62 -4.52 15.30
N PHE A 151 -1.83 -5.54 15.59
CA PHE A 151 -1.15 -6.39 14.60
C PHE A 151 -1.41 -7.87 14.86
N GLU A 152 -1.08 -8.72 13.89
CA GLU A 152 -1.23 -10.17 13.95
C GLU A 152 -0.03 -10.78 14.70
N GLU A 153 0.01 -10.64 16.04
CA GLU A 153 1.20 -10.96 16.85
C GLU A 153 1.55 -12.46 16.84
N ASP A 154 0.55 -13.37 16.84
CA ASP A 154 0.79 -14.81 16.76
C ASP A 154 1.44 -15.19 15.42
N MET A 155 0.94 -14.61 14.31
CA MET A 155 1.52 -14.83 12.98
C MET A 155 2.91 -14.18 12.88
N THR A 156 3.10 -13.00 13.48
CA THR A 156 4.41 -12.31 13.55
C THR A 156 5.43 -13.16 14.28
N THR A 157 5.07 -13.71 15.45
CA THR A 157 5.94 -14.58 16.23
C THR A 157 6.27 -15.86 15.47
N ALA A 158 5.28 -16.48 14.83
CA ALA A 158 5.49 -17.66 13.98
C ALA A 158 6.44 -17.35 12.82
N PHE A 159 6.29 -16.19 12.16
CA PHE A 159 7.18 -15.76 11.09
C PHE A 159 8.61 -15.51 11.58
N CYS A 160 8.80 -14.82 12.71
CA CYS A 160 10.12 -14.59 13.29
C CYS A 160 10.83 -15.91 13.63
N ASN A 161 10.10 -16.87 14.20
CA ASN A 161 10.64 -18.20 14.51
C ASN A 161 11.00 -19.01 13.27
N HIS A 162 10.28 -18.83 12.17
CA HIS A 162 10.54 -19.45 10.88
C HIS A 162 11.71 -18.79 10.17
N ALA A 163 11.71 -17.47 10.06
CA ALA A 163 12.70 -16.70 9.29
C ALA A 163 14.07 -16.67 9.98
N LYS A 164 14.11 -16.60 11.32
CA LYS A 164 15.33 -16.55 12.13
C LYS A 164 16.34 -15.51 11.66
N PHE A 165 15.85 -14.32 11.30
CA PHE A 165 16.74 -13.23 10.92
C PHE A 165 17.64 -12.84 12.07
N ASP A 166 18.87 -12.44 11.73
CA ASP A 166 19.82 -11.92 12.70
C ASP A 166 19.26 -10.67 13.39
N SER A 167 19.71 -10.43 14.63
CA SER A 167 19.27 -9.30 15.46
C SER A 167 19.62 -7.92 14.90
N CYS A 168 20.47 -7.84 13.88
CA CYS A 168 20.74 -6.59 13.16
C CYS A 168 19.60 -6.15 12.25
N PHE A 169 18.66 -7.05 11.89
CA PHE A 169 17.48 -6.70 11.12
C PHE A 169 16.35 -6.21 12.03
N ALA A 170 15.54 -5.30 11.51
CA ALA A 170 14.34 -4.86 12.22
C ALA A 170 13.40 -6.05 12.48
N ARG A 171 12.77 -6.10 13.67
CA ARG A 171 11.76 -7.11 13.94
C ARG A 171 10.62 -6.95 12.94
N PRO A 172 10.26 -7.99 12.19
CA PRO A 172 9.10 -7.96 11.32
C PRO A 172 7.80 -7.69 12.09
N TYR A 173 6.81 -7.16 11.40
CA TYR A 173 5.45 -7.01 11.90
C TYR A 173 4.46 -7.49 10.81
N ILE A 174 3.26 -7.92 11.22
CA ILE A 174 2.24 -8.36 10.28
C ILE A 174 0.96 -7.58 10.52
N ALA A 175 0.51 -6.88 9.48
CA ALA A 175 -0.74 -6.14 9.48
C ALA A 175 -1.75 -6.80 8.54
N LYS A 176 -3.05 -6.60 8.81
CA LYS A 176 -4.15 -7.20 8.08
C LYS A 176 -4.90 -6.19 7.23
N GLY A 177 -5.27 -6.60 6.01
CA GLY A 177 -6.16 -5.84 5.14
C GLY A 177 -7.61 -5.84 5.64
N ASP A 178 -8.39 -4.86 5.23
CA ASP A 178 -9.80 -4.78 5.56
C ASP A 178 -10.61 -5.87 4.86
N LYS A 179 -11.25 -6.74 5.64
CA LYS A 179 -12.00 -7.91 5.15
C LYS A 179 -13.20 -7.50 4.27
N ASN A 180 -13.84 -6.39 4.58
CA ASN A 180 -15.00 -5.92 3.80
C ASN A 180 -14.55 -5.42 2.42
N LEU A 181 -13.47 -4.65 2.34
CA LEU A 181 -12.89 -4.23 1.08
C LEU A 181 -12.39 -5.42 0.25
N ILE A 182 -11.71 -6.40 0.88
CA ILE A 182 -11.27 -7.64 0.20
C ILE A 182 -12.47 -8.37 -0.41
N ASN A 183 -13.54 -8.56 0.35
CA ASN A 183 -14.72 -9.28 -0.10
C ASN A 183 -15.50 -8.55 -1.19
N LYS A 184 -15.51 -7.22 -1.20
CA LYS A 184 -16.25 -6.42 -2.18
C LYS A 184 -15.44 -6.11 -3.44
N ILE A 185 -14.13 -5.89 -3.29
CA ILE A 185 -13.27 -5.43 -4.39
C ILE A 185 -12.42 -6.56 -4.98
N ALA A 186 -11.97 -7.52 -4.16
CA ALA A 186 -10.98 -8.53 -4.55
C ALA A 186 -11.47 -9.98 -4.36
N PHE A 187 -12.77 -10.21 -4.46
CA PHE A 187 -13.39 -11.51 -4.20
C PHE A 187 -12.90 -12.64 -5.12
N ASP A 188 -12.47 -12.33 -6.32
CA ASP A 188 -12.01 -13.24 -7.38
C ASP A 188 -10.48 -13.27 -7.57
N CYS A 189 -9.73 -12.55 -6.70
CA CYS A 189 -8.27 -12.53 -6.74
C CYS A 189 -7.66 -13.71 -5.99
N HIS A 190 -6.41 -14.05 -6.30
CA HIS A 190 -5.60 -14.87 -5.41
C HIS A 190 -5.40 -14.13 -4.09
N LYS A 191 -5.60 -14.82 -2.96
CA LYS A 191 -5.52 -14.22 -1.63
C LYS A 191 -4.41 -14.87 -0.81
N GLY A 192 -3.68 -14.07 -0.06
CA GLY A 192 -2.61 -14.55 0.80
C GLY A 192 -1.81 -13.44 1.44
N ILE A 193 -0.61 -13.77 1.89
CA ILE A 193 0.31 -12.83 2.52
C ILE A 193 1.17 -12.18 1.44
N THR A 194 1.37 -10.86 1.55
CA THR A 194 2.33 -10.09 0.76
C THR A 194 3.53 -9.73 1.64
N ALA A 195 4.75 -9.95 1.17
CA ALA A 195 5.94 -9.45 1.84
C ALA A 195 6.28 -8.05 1.33
N THR A 196 6.46 -7.11 2.26
CA THR A 196 6.88 -5.73 1.96
C THR A 196 8.33 -5.56 2.35
N ALA A 197 9.18 -5.31 1.35
CA ALA A 197 10.62 -5.16 1.53
C ALA A 197 11.04 -3.69 1.49
N PRO A 198 12.07 -3.28 2.29
CA PRO A 198 12.57 -1.90 2.30
C PRO A 198 13.40 -1.54 1.06
N GLY A 199 13.49 -2.41 0.07
CA GLY A 199 14.24 -2.17 -1.15
C GLY A 199 13.97 -3.22 -2.23
N PHE A 200 14.38 -2.93 -3.46
CA PHE A 200 14.10 -3.76 -4.63
C PHE A 200 15.12 -4.86 -4.88
N TYR A 201 16.40 -4.61 -4.57
CA TYR A 201 17.49 -5.55 -4.88
C TYR A 201 17.72 -6.54 -3.73
N ALA A 202 18.73 -6.35 -2.91
CA ALA A 202 19.10 -7.29 -1.83
C ALA A 202 17.95 -7.60 -0.86
N PRO A 203 17.10 -6.63 -0.42
CA PRO A 203 15.96 -6.94 0.42
C PRO A 203 14.91 -7.88 -0.21
N GLN A 204 14.93 -8.02 -1.54
CA GLN A 204 14.12 -8.99 -2.28
C GLN A 204 14.94 -10.14 -2.87
N GLY A 205 16.16 -10.38 -2.37
CA GLY A 205 17.03 -11.47 -2.81
C GLY A 205 17.53 -11.34 -4.26
N ARG A 206 17.74 -10.10 -4.74
CA ARG A 206 18.37 -9.84 -6.03
C ARG A 206 19.83 -9.46 -5.83
N GLU A 207 20.71 -10.28 -6.36
CA GLU A 207 22.14 -10.02 -6.41
C GLU A 207 22.51 -9.52 -7.80
N VAL A 208 23.19 -8.37 -7.87
CA VAL A 208 23.72 -7.83 -9.13
C VAL A 208 25.24 -7.70 -9.02
N ARG A 209 25.73 -6.87 -8.11
CA ARG A 209 27.16 -6.72 -7.81
C ARG A 209 27.48 -6.91 -6.33
N LEU A 210 26.49 -6.72 -5.47
CA LEU A 210 26.59 -6.90 -4.03
C LEU A 210 25.91 -8.22 -3.66
N GLU A 211 26.56 -9.00 -2.83
CA GLU A 211 26.01 -10.20 -2.22
C GLU A 211 24.91 -9.85 -1.22
N THR A 212 23.92 -10.72 -1.05
CA THR A 212 22.86 -10.53 -0.07
C THR A 212 23.30 -11.05 1.30
N ALA A 213 22.93 -10.34 2.38
CA ALA A 213 23.19 -10.79 3.73
C ALA A 213 22.29 -11.97 4.16
N ILE A 214 21.12 -12.11 3.52
CA ILE A 214 20.20 -13.24 3.72
C ILE A 214 20.25 -14.12 2.47
N ASN A 215 20.89 -15.27 2.56
CA ASN A 215 21.21 -16.13 1.42
C ASN A 215 20.00 -16.59 0.59
N ASP A 216 18.85 -16.83 1.20
CA ASP A 216 17.64 -17.31 0.51
C ASP A 216 16.36 -16.71 1.11
N ILE A 217 16.23 -15.40 1.05
CA ILE A 217 14.99 -14.73 1.53
C ILE A 217 13.74 -15.22 0.77
N ASN A 218 13.88 -15.54 -0.51
CA ASN A 218 12.75 -16.03 -1.31
C ASN A 218 12.29 -17.41 -0.85
N GLY A 219 13.21 -18.32 -0.53
CA GLY A 219 12.90 -19.63 0.04
C GLY A 219 12.30 -19.53 1.43
N ILE A 220 12.83 -18.67 2.29
CA ILE A 220 12.26 -18.38 3.63
C ILE A 220 10.80 -17.94 3.51
N LEU A 221 10.52 -16.97 2.66
CA LEU A 221 9.15 -16.48 2.47
C LEU A 221 8.25 -17.53 1.81
N LYS A 222 8.73 -18.21 0.78
CA LYS A 222 7.97 -19.23 0.05
C LYS A 222 7.54 -20.39 0.94
N THR A 223 8.37 -20.77 1.92
CA THR A 223 8.11 -21.90 2.82
C THR A 223 7.30 -21.54 4.06
N PHE A 224 7.08 -20.24 4.32
CA PHE A 224 6.23 -19.84 5.43
C PHE A 224 4.77 -20.15 5.16
N ASP A 225 4.14 -20.82 6.13
CA ASP A 225 2.72 -21.14 6.13
C ASP A 225 2.16 -20.95 7.54
N PHE A 226 1.12 -20.16 7.69
CA PHE A 226 0.43 -19.98 8.95
C PHE A 226 -1.06 -20.28 8.77
N GLY A 227 -1.45 -21.48 9.14
CA GLY A 227 -2.84 -21.92 9.02
C GLY A 227 -3.40 -21.94 7.60
N GLY A 228 -2.55 -22.25 6.61
CA GLY A 228 -2.87 -22.22 5.17
C GLY A 228 -2.62 -20.88 4.48
N ASN A 229 -2.30 -19.82 5.22
CA ASN A 229 -1.91 -18.53 4.65
C ASN A 229 -0.44 -18.56 4.24
N LYS A 230 -0.17 -18.45 2.96
CA LYS A 230 1.18 -18.46 2.37
C LYS A 230 1.58 -17.10 1.85
N VAL A 231 2.89 -16.81 1.85
CA VAL A 231 3.43 -15.62 1.20
C VAL A 231 3.42 -15.82 -0.30
N LEU A 232 2.57 -15.06 -1.00
CA LEU A 232 2.37 -15.22 -2.45
C LEU A 232 3.29 -14.32 -3.28
N ASN A 233 3.58 -13.12 -2.78
CA ASN A 233 4.27 -12.09 -3.56
C ASN A 233 5.09 -11.13 -2.70
N PHE A 234 5.97 -10.39 -3.39
CA PHE A 234 6.84 -9.35 -2.87
C PHE A 234 6.52 -7.99 -3.49
N GLU A 235 6.50 -6.94 -2.67
CA GLU A 235 6.43 -5.54 -3.08
C GLU A 235 7.07 -4.62 -2.02
N MET A 236 6.76 -3.32 -1.98
CA MET A 236 7.51 -2.38 -1.15
C MET A 236 6.65 -1.45 -0.28
N GLU A 237 5.31 -1.59 -0.19
CA GLU A 237 4.42 -0.58 0.43
C GLU A 237 3.30 -1.14 1.32
N THR A 238 2.80 -2.33 1.06
CA THR A 238 1.53 -2.83 1.64
C THR A 238 1.52 -2.89 3.16
N SER A 239 2.61 -3.31 3.79
CA SER A 239 2.70 -3.41 5.26
C SER A 239 2.49 -2.05 5.93
N ALA A 240 3.13 -1.01 5.40
CA ALA A 240 3.01 0.35 5.91
C ALA A 240 1.58 0.90 5.70
N ILE A 241 1.00 0.68 4.51
CA ILE A 241 -0.39 1.10 4.23
C ILE A 241 -1.35 0.44 5.23
N TYR A 242 -1.24 -0.87 5.45
CA TYR A 242 -2.14 -1.59 6.36
C TYR A 242 -1.94 -1.15 7.81
N GLY A 243 -0.68 -1.10 8.25
CA GLY A 243 -0.37 -0.73 9.63
C GLY A 243 -0.76 0.69 9.97
N LEU A 244 -0.37 1.67 9.16
CA LEU A 244 -0.72 3.07 9.38
C LEU A 244 -2.24 3.29 9.26
N SER A 245 -2.90 2.68 8.27
CA SER A 245 -4.36 2.75 8.16
C SER A 245 -5.05 2.24 9.43
N LYS A 246 -4.59 1.11 9.97
CA LYS A 246 -5.12 0.54 11.21
C LYS A 246 -4.94 1.49 12.40
N LEU A 247 -3.73 2.05 12.55
CA LEU A 247 -3.41 2.98 13.63
C LEU A 247 -4.22 4.28 13.55
N LEU A 248 -4.50 4.77 12.33
CA LEU A 248 -5.23 6.01 12.06
C LEU A 248 -6.76 5.81 11.89
N GLY A 249 -7.27 4.57 12.00
CA GLY A 249 -8.71 4.28 11.92
C GLY A 249 -9.27 4.29 10.49
N HIS A 250 -8.45 3.99 9.50
CA HIS A 250 -8.84 3.84 8.09
C HIS A 250 -8.95 2.37 7.69
N ASN A 251 -9.66 2.08 6.59
CA ASN A 251 -9.72 0.77 5.96
C ASN A 251 -8.70 0.70 4.83
N ALA A 252 -8.04 -0.45 4.64
CA ALA A 252 -7.06 -0.59 3.58
C ALA A 252 -7.15 -1.92 2.83
N LEU A 253 -6.89 -1.86 1.52
CA LEU A 253 -6.77 -3.00 0.63
C LEU A 253 -5.62 -2.77 -0.35
N THR A 254 -4.82 -3.81 -0.59
CA THR A 254 -3.86 -3.83 -1.71
C THR A 254 -4.24 -4.93 -2.69
N VAL A 255 -4.27 -4.58 -3.98
CA VAL A 255 -4.31 -5.51 -5.11
C VAL A 255 -3.10 -5.27 -6.00
N CYS A 256 -2.35 -6.33 -6.28
CA CYS A 256 -1.14 -6.26 -7.10
C CYS A 256 -1.26 -7.14 -8.34
N LEU A 257 -0.91 -6.56 -9.50
CA LEU A 257 -0.64 -7.31 -10.70
C LEU A 257 0.72 -8.00 -10.58
N ILE A 258 0.79 -9.29 -10.82
CA ILE A 258 2.05 -10.04 -10.89
C ILE A 258 2.74 -9.72 -12.22
N ILE A 259 3.89 -9.03 -12.15
CA ILE A 259 4.70 -8.70 -13.33
C ILE A 259 5.98 -9.51 -13.43
N ALA A 260 6.37 -10.20 -12.37
CA ALA A 260 7.51 -11.11 -12.35
C ALA A 260 7.13 -12.35 -11.53
N ASN A 261 7.69 -13.51 -11.90
CA ASN A 261 7.58 -14.72 -11.08
C ASN A 261 9.00 -15.24 -10.78
N ARG A 262 9.35 -15.27 -9.49
CA ARG A 262 10.71 -15.58 -9.02
C ARG A 262 11.05 -17.05 -9.18
N GLU A 263 10.07 -17.95 -9.10
CA GLU A 263 10.28 -19.38 -9.23
C GLU A 263 10.43 -19.79 -10.70
N SER A 264 9.58 -19.29 -11.59
CA SER A 264 9.65 -19.61 -13.02
C SER A 264 10.64 -18.73 -13.81
N GLY A 265 11.20 -17.69 -13.19
CA GLY A 265 12.11 -16.74 -13.86
C GLY A 265 11.46 -15.91 -14.97
N THR A 266 10.12 -15.81 -14.97
CA THR A 266 9.37 -15.09 -16.01
C THR A 266 9.14 -13.63 -15.66
N PHE A 267 9.07 -12.77 -16.69
CA PHE A 267 8.76 -11.35 -16.56
C PHE A 267 7.77 -10.90 -17.64
N LEU A 268 6.78 -10.08 -17.25
CA LEU A 268 5.76 -9.53 -18.14
C LEU A 268 6.24 -8.19 -18.72
N ASN A 269 6.86 -8.22 -19.90
CA ASN A 269 7.46 -7.03 -20.53
C ASN A 269 6.46 -5.92 -20.83
N ASN A 270 5.23 -6.26 -21.21
CA ASN A 270 4.16 -5.30 -21.44
C ASN A 270 2.96 -5.58 -20.51
N TYR A 271 3.03 -5.01 -19.30
CA TYR A 271 1.97 -5.17 -18.31
C TYR A 271 0.86 -4.09 -18.40
N LYS A 272 1.00 -3.08 -19.27
CA LYS A 272 0.05 -1.97 -19.36
C LYS A 272 -1.39 -2.41 -19.64
N PRO A 273 -1.68 -3.32 -20.57
CA PRO A 273 -3.06 -3.80 -20.80
C PRO A 273 -3.68 -4.47 -19.58
N ASN A 274 -2.92 -5.34 -18.89
CA ASN A 274 -3.38 -6.00 -17.67
C ASN A 274 -3.61 -5.00 -16.53
N MET A 275 -2.75 -3.98 -16.41
CA MET A 275 -2.92 -2.91 -15.43
C MET A 275 -4.16 -2.08 -15.74
N GLN A 276 -4.42 -1.74 -17.00
CA GLN A 276 -5.62 -1.03 -17.41
C GLN A 276 -6.87 -1.82 -17.01
N GLN A 277 -6.90 -3.11 -17.29
CA GLN A 277 -8.02 -3.98 -16.89
C GLN A 277 -8.20 -4.02 -15.36
N LEU A 278 -7.12 -4.12 -14.60
CA LEU A 278 -7.17 -4.10 -13.13
C LEU A 278 -7.72 -2.77 -12.60
N ILE A 279 -7.30 -1.65 -13.19
CA ILE A 279 -7.80 -0.32 -12.85
C ILE A 279 -9.30 -0.22 -13.09
N GLU A 280 -9.78 -0.59 -14.29
CA GLU A 280 -11.19 -0.52 -14.67
C GLU A 280 -12.06 -1.38 -13.76
N GLN A 281 -11.66 -2.63 -13.50
CA GLN A 281 -12.35 -3.53 -12.59
C GLN A 281 -12.41 -2.98 -11.16
N THR A 282 -11.29 -2.43 -10.67
CA THR A 282 -11.21 -1.89 -9.30
C THR A 282 -12.07 -0.64 -9.16
N LEU A 283 -12.02 0.30 -10.12
CA LEU A 283 -12.88 1.49 -10.13
C LEU A 283 -14.36 1.12 -10.15
N TYR A 284 -14.74 0.18 -11.02
CA TYR A 284 -16.15 -0.29 -11.07
C TYR A 284 -16.61 -0.84 -9.71
N ARG A 285 -15.78 -1.68 -9.05
CA ARG A 285 -16.10 -2.26 -7.74
C ARG A 285 -16.13 -1.21 -6.62
N ILE A 286 -15.23 -0.21 -6.65
CA ILE A 286 -15.30 0.93 -5.74
C ILE A 286 -16.59 1.72 -5.93
N SER A 287 -17.06 1.90 -7.16
CA SER A 287 -18.31 2.62 -7.42
C SER A 287 -19.56 1.91 -6.87
N CYS A 288 -19.43 0.61 -6.56
CA CYS A 288 -20.49 -0.20 -5.95
C CYS A 288 -20.44 -0.24 -4.41
N LEU A 289 -19.42 0.40 -3.76
CA LEU A 289 -19.34 0.54 -2.32
C LEU A 289 -20.38 1.56 -1.82
#